data_8b75c2c5828692f22bd8b25a419f6fa9
#
_entry.id   8b75c2c5828692f22bd8b25a419f6fa9
#
_cell.length_a   1.000
_cell.length_b   1.000
_cell.length_c   1.000
_cell.angle_alpha   90.00
_cell.angle_beta   90.00
_cell.angle_gamma   90.00
#
_symmetry.space_group_name_H-M   'P 1'
#
loop_
_entity.id
_entity.type
_entity.pdbx_description
1 polymer ?
#
loop_
_entity_poly.entity_id
_entity_poly.type
_entity_poly.pdbx_seq_one_letter_code
_entity_poly.pdbx_strand_id
1 'polypeptide(L)'
;MIIDKLKSVKEILEQYGETINDGASEKEIELFCSQASNRLNVQLPQSYLDFLKNVNGIEFNGYILYGIDEEFSGDSPKQHINGFITNNLDWYENEWLKKYIFFGDSDISWYVFNIETNRYLELDKPSEEEMSSFSSFEEMVDQMLDDMCI
;
A
#
# COMPACT_ATOMS: atom_id res chain seq x y z
N MET A 1 13.96 -8.19 -7.55
CA MET A 1 12.54 -7.92 -7.69
C MET A 1 11.99 -7.40 -6.36
N ILE A 2 10.71 -7.47 -6.11
CA ILE A 2 10.10 -6.89 -4.89
C ILE A 2 10.73 -7.42 -3.61
N ILE A 3 10.88 -8.74 -3.49
CA ILE A 3 11.45 -9.36 -2.29
C ILE A 3 12.87 -8.87 -2.01
N ASP A 4 13.70 -8.76 -3.03
CA ASP A 4 15.07 -8.28 -2.89
C ASP A 4 15.10 -6.80 -2.47
N LYS A 5 14.19 -6.00 -3.00
CA LYS A 5 14.07 -4.58 -2.66
C LYS A 5 13.57 -4.39 -1.23
N LEU A 6 12.61 -5.20 -0.78
CA LEU A 6 12.16 -5.21 0.62
C LEU A 6 13.31 -5.53 1.56
N LYS A 7 14.14 -6.49 1.18
CA LYS A 7 15.32 -6.88 1.94
C LYS A 7 16.30 -5.72 2.09
N SER A 8 16.51 -4.97 1.00
CA SER A 8 17.37 -3.79 1.01
C SER A 8 16.85 -2.71 1.94
N VAL A 9 15.54 -2.43 1.92
CA VAL A 9 14.92 -1.46 2.84
C VAL A 9 15.10 -1.92 4.29
N LYS A 10 14.85 -3.19 4.56
CA LYS A 10 15.01 -3.77 5.90
C LYS A 10 16.43 -3.61 6.40
N GLU A 11 17.42 -3.89 5.57
CA GLU A 11 18.84 -3.75 5.93
C GLU A 11 19.19 -2.31 6.28
N ILE A 12 18.67 -1.34 5.52
CA ILE A 12 18.89 0.08 5.80
C ILE A 12 18.27 0.45 7.15
N LEU A 13 17.02 0.06 7.40
CA LEU A 13 16.32 0.35 8.65
C LEU A 13 17.04 -0.27 9.86
N GLU A 14 17.56 -1.49 9.71
CA GLU A 14 18.26 -2.17 10.79
C GLU A 14 19.53 -1.42 11.23
N GLN A 15 20.16 -0.67 10.34
CA GLN A 15 21.30 0.19 10.68
C GLN A 15 20.92 1.29 11.68
N TYR A 16 19.64 1.64 11.75
CA TYR A 16 19.10 2.66 12.65
C TYR A 16 18.31 2.07 13.81
N GLY A 17 18.39 0.75 14.02
CA GLY A 17 17.65 0.08 15.08
C GLY A 17 16.18 -0.15 14.79
N GLU A 18 15.78 -0.04 13.55
CA GLU A 18 14.38 -0.22 13.10
C GLU A 18 14.27 -1.43 12.18
N THR A 19 13.04 -1.82 11.85
CA THR A 19 12.78 -2.89 10.90
C THR A 19 11.40 -2.72 10.27
N ILE A 20 11.11 -3.56 9.26
CA ILE A 20 9.80 -3.58 8.61
C ILE A 20 8.85 -4.52 9.34
N ASN A 21 7.55 -4.38 9.07
CA ASN A 21 6.53 -5.27 9.63
C ASN A 21 6.70 -6.70 9.10
N ASP A 22 6.31 -7.67 9.92
CA ASP A 22 6.20 -9.06 9.48
C ASP A 22 5.06 -9.19 8.47
N GLY A 23 5.07 -10.26 7.71
CA GLY A 23 3.98 -10.57 6.79
C GLY A 23 2.69 -10.90 7.53
N ALA A 24 1.56 -10.65 6.88
CA ALA A 24 0.25 -10.96 7.43
C ALA A 24 -0.06 -12.44 7.31
N SER A 25 -0.79 -12.99 8.29
CA SER A 25 -1.26 -14.37 8.28
C SER A 25 -2.44 -14.52 7.32
N GLU A 26 -2.74 -15.78 6.94
CA GLU A 26 -3.90 -16.08 6.10
C GLU A 26 -5.21 -15.62 6.75
N LYS A 27 -5.34 -15.78 8.05
CA LYS A 27 -6.55 -15.34 8.79
C LYS A 27 -6.70 -13.83 8.75
N GLU A 28 -5.62 -13.10 8.94
CA GLU A 28 -5.63 -11.64 8.85
C GLU A 28 -6.04 -11.19 7.45
N ILE A 29 -5.49 -11.83 6.42
CA ILE A 29 -5.81 -11.52 5.03
C ILE A 29 -7.27 -11.81 4.70
N GLU A 30 -7.81 -12.96 5.15
CA GLU A 30 -9.21 -13.31 4.93
C GLU A 30 -10.16 -12.29 5.56
N LEU A 31 -9.89 -11.91 6.82
CA LEU A 31 -10.70 -10.91 7.51
C LEU A 31 -10.60 -9.56 6.82
N PHE A 32 -9.39 -9.18 6.41
CA PHE A 32 -9.15 -7.94 5.70
C PHE A 32 -9.91 -7.88 4.37
N CYS A 33 -9.86 -8.95 3.56
CA CYS A 33 -10.60 -9.02 2.31
C CYS A 33 -12.11 -8.87 2.52
N SER A 34 -12.64 -9.53 3.56
CA SER A 34 -14.05 -9.42 3.93
C SER A 34 -14.43 -7.99 4.29
N GLN A 35 -13.61 -7.34 5.10
CA GLN A 35 -13.86 -5.96 5.54
C GLN A 35 -13.71 -4.95 4.40
N ALA A 36 -12.73 -5.14 3.52
CA ALA A 36 -12.56 -4.28 2.35
C ALA A 36 -13.77 -4.39 1.41
N SER A 37 -14.27 -5.61 1.20
CA SER A 37 -15.48 -5.84 0.40
C SER A 37 -16.69 -5.15 1.02
N ASN A 38 -16.88 -5.30 2.34
CA ASN A 38 -18.05 -4.75 3.03
C ASN A 38 -18.02 -3.22 3.14
N ARG A 39 -16.87 -2.64 3.41
CA ARG A 39 -16.75 -1.20 3.69
C ARG A 39 -16.46 -0.35 2.46
N LEU A 40 -15.73 -0.90 1.49
CA LEU A 40 -15.28 -0.17 0.29
C LEU A 40 -15.88 -0.72 -0.99
N ASN A 41 -16.52 -1.88 -0.94
CA ASN A 41 -17.03 -2.57 -2.12
C ASN A 41 -15.93 -2.82 -3.15
N VAL A 42 -14.74 -3.22 -2.68
CA VAL A 42 -13.59 -3.51 -3.54
C VAL A 42 -13.17 -4.97 -3.40
N GLN A 43 -12.70 -5.54 -4.52
CA GLN A 43 -12.06 -6.84 -4.54
C GLN A 43 -10.57 -6.59 -4.73
N LEU A 44 -9.78 -7.04 -3.76
CA LEU A 44 -8.34 -6.79 -3.74
C LEU A 44 -7.62 -7.68 -4.75
N PRO A 45 -6.64 -7.12 -5.49
CA PRO A 45 -5.85 -7.94 -6.41
C PRO A 45 -4.99 -8.95 -5.66
N GLN A 46 -4.85 -10.14 -6.21
CA GLN A 46 -4.06 -11.21 -5.59
C GLN A 46 -2.61 -10.78 -5.35
N SER A 47 -2.05 -9.98 -6.26
CA SER A 47 -0.69 -9.47 -6.13
C SER A 47 -0.48 -8.60 -4.89
N TYR A 48 -1.50 -7.82 -4.50
CA TYR A 48 -1.46 -7.05 -3.27
C TYR A 48 -1.50 -7.97 -2.04
N LEU A 49 -2.35 -8.99 -2.08
CA LEU A 49 -2.43 -9.97 -0.99
C LEU A 49 -1.12 -10.75 -0.84
N ASP A 50 -0.49 -11.10 -1.96
CA ASP A 50 0.82 -11.77 -1.95
C ASP A 50 1.90 -10.85 -1.35
N PHE A 51 1.85 -9.56 -1.66
CA PHE A 51 2.73 -8.57 -1.05
C PHE A 51 2.56 -8.54 0.46
N LEU A 52 1.32 -8.50 0.94
CA LEU A 52 1.01 -8.46 2.37
C LEU A 52 1.49 -9.70 3.13
N LYS A 53 1.59 -10.85 2.47
CA LYS A 53 2.15 -12.07 3.07
C LYS A 53 3.63 -11.93 3.38
N ASN A 54 4.33 -11.05 2.68
CA ASN A 54 5.76 -10.80 2.90
C ASN A 54 6.00 -9.64 3.86
N VAL A 55 5.16 -8.61 3.80
CA VAL A 55 5.26 -7.44 4.67
C VAL A 55 3.89 -6.78 4.79
N ASN A 56 3.44 -6.55 6.02
CA ASN A 56 2.13 -5.97 6.28
C ASN A 56 2.23 -4.44 6.27
N GLY A 57 2.38 -3.88 5.08
CA GLY A 57 2.62 -2.46 4.90
C GLY A 57 4.06 -2.07 5.18
N ILE A 58 4.49 -0.97 4.61
CA ILE A 58 5.86 -0.47 4.79
C ILE A 58 5.87 1.05 4.70
N GLU A 59 6.63 1.68 5.57
CA GLU A 59 6.92 3.11 5.52
C GLU A 59 8.43 3.29 5.51
N PHE A 60 8.93 4.03 4.53
CA PHE A 60 10.33 4.34 4.45
C PHE A 60 10.56 5.58 3.60
N ASN A 61 11.37 6.49 4.11
CA ASN A 61 11.82 7.68 3.36
C ASN A 61 10.67 8.52 2.78
N GLY A 62 9.57 8.64 3.53
CA GLY A 62 8.40 9.43 3.13
C GLY A 62 7.40 8.70 2.23
N TYR A 63 7.67 7.46 1.87
CA TYR A 63 6.76 6.62 1.08
C TYR A 63 6.06 5.64 2.00
N ILE A 64 4.76 5.44 1.77
CA ILE A 64 3.95 4.50 2.55
C ILE A 64 3.20 3.59 1.59
N LEU A 65 3.35 2.28 1.78
CA LEU A 65 2.48 1.26 1.19
C LEU A 65 1.57 0.74 2.29
N TYR A 66 0.27 0.83 2.06
CA TYR A 66 -0.71 0.50 3.10
C TYR A 66 -0.73 -1.00 3.42
N GLY A 67 -0.86 -1.31 4.70
CA GLY A 67 -1.05 -2.66 5.19
C GLY A 67 -2.48 -2.90 5.64
N ILE A 68 -2.69 -4.00 6.35
CA ILE A 68 -3.96 -4.32 6.97
C ILE A 68 -4.16 -3.38 8.16
N ASP A 69 -5.37 -2.83 8.29
CA ASP A 69 -5.72 -1.96 9.41
C ASP A 69 -5.52 -2.70 10.74
N GLU A 70 -4.96 -2.00 11.73
CA GLU A 70 -4.56 -2.61 13.01
C GLU A 70 -5.71 -3.35 13.71
N GLU A 71 -6.94 -2.88 13.56
CA GLU A 71 -8.11 -3.53 14.17
C GLU A 71 -8.35 -4.96 13.66
N PHE A 72 -7.76 -5.33 12.50
CA PHE A 72 -7.86 -6.66 11.91
C PHE A 72 -6.56 -7.45 12.01
N SER A 73 -5.53 -6.89 12.63
CA SER A 73 -4.23 -7.52 12.80
C SER A 73 -4.11 -8.10 14.20
N GLY A 74 -3.57 -9.31 14.28
CA GLY A 74 -3.44 -10.01 15.56
C GLY A 74 -2.24 -9.59 16.39
N ASP A 75 -1.23 -9.00 15.79
CA ASP A 75 0.04 -8.69 16.45
C ASP A 75 0.34 -7.20 16.46
N SER A 76 1.16 -6.78 17.43
CA SER A 76 1.68 -5.42 17.46
C SER A 76 2.63 -5.19 16.29
N PRO A 77 2.38 -4.17 15.47
CA PRO A 77 3.26 -3.88 14.34
C PRO A 77 4.60 -3.30 14.79
N LYS A 78 5.62 -3.49 13.98
CA LYS A 78 6.93 -2.86 14.16
C LYS A 78 6.95 -1.45 13.60
N GLN A 79 6.12 -1.20 12.59
CA GLN A 79 5.82 0.13 12.08
C GLN A 79 4.31 0.37 12.19
N HIS A 80 3.92 1.49 12.76
CA HIS A 80 2.51 1.88 12.86
C HIS A 80 2.12 2.62 11.59
N ILE A 81 1.44 1.91 10.69
CA ILE A 81 1.02 2.42 9.39
C ILE A 81 -0.50 2.42 9.36
N ASN A 82 -1.11 3.56 9.01
CA ASN A 82 -2.54 3.59 8.79
C ASN A 82 -2.89 2.59 7.70
N GLY A 83 -3.90 1.77 7.94
CA GLY A 83 -4.24 0.69 7.05
C GLY A 83 -4.95 1.12 5.78
N PHE A 84 -5.06 0.16 4.87
CA PHE A 84 -5.67 0.35 3.56
C PHE A 84 -7.12 0.86 3.64
N ILE A 85 -7.95 0.24 4.49
CA ILE A 85 -9.37 0.63 4.60
C ILE A 85 -9.49 2.04 5.17
N THR A 86 -8.77 2.33 6.25
CA THR A 86 -8.78 3.64 6.89
C THR A 86 -8.36 4.73 5.90
N ASN A 87 -7.26 4.53 5.18
CA ASN A 87 -6.78 5.51 4.22
C ASN A 87 -7.76 5.76 3.08
N ASN A 88 -8.33 4.68 2.52
CA ASN A 88 -9.29 4.83 1.42
C ASN A 88 -10.55 5.57 1.88
N LEU A 89 -11.05 5.25 3.06
CA LEU A 89 -12.21 5.96 3.61
C LEU A 89 -11.92 7.45 3.81
N ASP A 90 -10.73 7.79 4.26
CA ASP A 90 -10.32 9.18 4.44
C ASP A 90 -10.27 9.93 3.11
N TRP A 91 -9.64 9.34 2.09
CA TRP A 91 -9.60 9.95 0.75
C TRP A 91 -10.99 10.08 0.14
N TYR A 92 -11.89 9.11 0.42
CA TYR A 92 -13.26 9.09 -0.12
C TYR A 92 -14.19 10.13 0.50
N GLU A 93 -13.75 10.87 1.50
CA GLU A 93 -14.47 12.08 1.96
C GLU A 93 -14.60 13.09 0.82
N ASN A 94 -13.67 13.05 -0.12
CA ASN A 94 -13.74 13.78 -1.36
C ASN A 94 -14.35 12.86 -2.43
N GLU A 95 -15.59 13.16 -2.84
CA GLU A 95 -16.40 12.31 -3.72
C GLU A 95 -15.71 11.87 -5.02
N TRP A 96 -14.98 12.77 -5.67
CA TRP A 96 -14.35 12.40 -6.94
C TRP A 96 -13.11 11.55 -6.80
N LEU A 97 -12.59 11.36 -5.61
CA LEU A 97 -11.50 10.42 -5.35
C LEU A 97 -12.00 8.97 -5.28
N LYS A 98 -13.33 8.75 -5.24
CA LYS A 98 -13.91 7.39 -5.19
C LYS A 98 -13.69 6.57 -6.45
N LYS A 99 -13.22 7.17 -7.54
CA LYS A 99 -12.84 6.43 -8.75
C LYS A 99 -11.49 5.73 -8.63
N TYR A 100 -10.78 5.96 -7.53
CA TYR A 100 -9.48 5.36 -7.26
C TYR A 100 -9.54 4.39 -6.10
N ILE A 101 -8.71 3.34 -6.18
CA ILE A 101 -8.35 2.52 -5.02
C ILE A 101 -6.93 2.92 -4.66
N PHE A 102 -6.72 3.41 -3.44
CA PHE A 102 -5.42 3.90 -2.98
C PHE A 102 -4.64 2.76 -2.32
N PHE A 103 -3.42 2.50 -2.79
CA PHE A 103 -2.53 1.49 -2.21
C PHE A 103 -1.39 2.09 -1.41
N GLY A 104 -1.06 3.34 -1.65
CA GLY A 104 0.02 4.02 -0.95
C GLY A 104 0.09 5.49 -1.32
N ASP A 105 1.01 6.18 -0.66
CA ASP A 105 1.26 7.59 -0.96
C ASP A 105 2.67 8.00 -0.55
N SER A 106 3.04 9.22 -0.94
CA SER A 106 4.22 9.91 -0.48
C SER A 106 3.81 11.36 -0.21
N ASP A 107 4.76 12.23 0.11
CA ASP A 107 4.45 13.65 0.34
C ASP A 107 3.87 14.33 -0.91
N ILE A 108 4.21 13.84 -2.09
CA ILE A 108 3.85 14.48 -3.36
C ILE A 108 2.99 13.61 -4.28
N SER A 109 2.78 12.34 -3.95
CA SER A 109 2.12 11.38 -4.86
C SER A 109 1.12 10.49 -4.16
N TRP A 110 0.10 10.05 -4.92
CA TRP A 110 -0.75 8.91 -4.59
C TRP A 110 -0.45 7.77 -5.55
N TYR A 111 -0.48 6.55 -5.05
CA TYR A 111 -0.32 5.32 -5.86
C TYR A 111 -1.63 4.57 -5.84
N VAL A 112 -2.29 4.50 -7.00
CA VAL A 112 -3.70 4.12 -7.10
C VAL A 112 -3.98 3.16 -8.25
N PHE A 113 -5.15 2.51 -8.17
CA PHE A 113 -5.78 1.87 -9.30
C PHE A 113 -7.00 2.71 -9.69
N ASN A 114 -7.10 3.12 -10.95
CA ASN A 114 -8.26 3.85 -11.46
C ASN A 114 -9.31 2.83 -11.91
N ILE A 115 -10.43 2.76 -11.22
CA ILE A 115 -11.51 1.79 -11.47
C ILE A 115 -12.15 2.02 -12.84
N GLU A 116 -12.23 3.26 -13.29
CA GLU A 116 -12.87 3.62 -14.57
C GLU A 116 -12.03 3.22 -15.78
N THR A 117 -10.71 3.34 -15.67
CA THR A 117 -9.79 3.10 -16.80
C THR A 117 -9.01 1.79 -16.68
N ASN A 118 -9.14 1.09 -15.55
CA ASN A 118 -8.40 -0.15 -15.25
C ASN A 118 -6.87 0.02 -15.34
N ARG A 119 -6.36 1.13 -14.83
CA ARG A 119 -4.92 1.45 -14.89
C ARG A 119 -4.35 1.69 -13.50
N TYR A 120 -3.13 1.22 -13.26
CA TYR A 120 -2.35 1.58 -12.08
C TYR A 120 -1.60 2.87 -12.37
N LEU A 121 -1.67 3.84 -11.46
CA LEU A 121 -1.16 5.19 -11.69
C LEU A 121 -0.43 5.74 -10.47
N GLU A 122 0.56 6.59 -10.73
CA GLU A 122 1.06 7.54 -9.76
C GLU A 122 0.48 8.89 -10.11
N LEU A 123 -0.18 9.54 -9.16
CA LEU A 123 -0.84 10.83 -9.34
C LEU A 123 -0.19 11.89 -8.48
N ASP A 124 -0.11 13.11 -9.00
CA ASP A 124 0.29 14.27 -8.21
C ASP A 124 -0.73 14.55 -7.11
N LYS A 125 -0.25 14.91 -5.96
CA LYS A 125 -1.06 15.21 -4.80
C LYS A 125 -0.98 16.72 -4.51
N PRO A 126 -2.06 17.48 -4.57
CA PRO A 126 -3.46 17.06 -4.67
C PRO A 126 -4.11 17.24 -6.06
N SER A 127 -3.36 17.60 -7.10
CA SER A 127 -3.94 17.94 -8.42
C SER A 127 -4.54 16.76 -9.16
N GLU A 128 -4.18 15.51 -8.81
CA GLU A 128 -4.55 14.28 -9.50
C GLU A 128 -3.97 14.19 -10.92
N GLU A 129 -2.97 15.00 -11.24
CA GLU A 129 -2.30 14.90 -12.53
C GLU A 129 -1.53 13.58 -12.62
N GLU A 130 -1.67 12.87 -13.75
CA GLU A 130 -0.99 11.61 -13.96
C GLU A 130 0.51 11.83 -14.16
N MET A 131 1.32 11.26 -13.26
CA MET A 131 2.78 11.37 -13.30
C MET A 131 3.40 10.14 -13.93
N SER A 132 2.87 8.96 -13.67
CA SER A 132 3.36 7.68 -14.21
C SER A 132 2.21 6.70 -14.31
N SER A 133 2.33 5.73 -15.21
CA SER A 133 1.39 4.61 -15.29
C SER A 133 2.16 3.30 -15.28
N PHE A 134 1.52 2.26 -14.80
CA PHE A 134 2.14 0.94 -14.62
C PHE A 134 1.23 -0.13 -15.22
N SER A 135 1.84 -1.20 -15.75
CA SER A 135 1.08 -2.29 -16.36
C SER A 135 0.47 -3.25 -15.34
N SER A 136 0.95 -3.22 -14.09
CA SER A 136 0.49 -4.13 -13.05
C SER A 136 0.73 -3.52 -11.67
N PHE A 137 0.10 -4.11 -10.66
CA PHE A 137 0.36 -3.77 -9.26
C PHE A 137 1.85 -3.98 -8.92
N GLU A 138 2.42 -5.11 -9.37
CA GLU A 138 3.82 -5.43 -9.07
C GLU A 138 4.77 -4.38 -9.64
N GLU A 139 4.52 -3.90 -10.86
CA GLU A 139 5.33 -2.87 -11.47
C GLU A 139 5.26 -1.55 -10.68
N MET A 140 4.06 -1.20 -10.22
CA MET A 140 3.87 -0.01 -9.39
C MET A 140 4.65 -0.10 -8.07
N VAL A 141 4.53 -1.22 -7.37
CA VAL A 141 5.23 -1.45 -6.10
C VAL A 141 6.74 -1.49 -6.31
N ASP A 142 7.18 -2.15 -7.37
CA ASP A 142 8.59 -2.23 -7.71
C ASP A 142 9.20 -0.84 -7.88
N GLN A 143 8.50 0.04 -8.57
CA GLN A 143 8.93 1.43 -8.75
C GLN A 143 8.91 2.21 -7.42
N MET A 144 7.88 2.03 -6.60
CA MET A 144 7.83 2.67 -5.28
C MET A 144 9.03 2.28 -4.42
N LEU A 145 9.39 0.99 -4.43
CA LEU A 145 10.52 0.51 -3.64
C LEU A 145 11.85 1.07 -4.16
N ASP A 146 12.00 1.23 -5.47
CA ASP A 146 13.16 1.91 -6.03
C ASP A 146 13.24 3.36 -5.56
N ASP A 147 12.12 4.07 -5.63
CA ASP A 147 12.04 5.47 -5.22
C ASP A 147 12.34 5.66 -3.74
N MET A 148 11.91 4.72 -2.89
CA MET A 148 12.22 4.74 -1.45
C MET A 148 13.72 4.71 -1.18
N CYS A 149 14.49 4.05 -2.03
CA CYS A 149 15.91 3.79 -1.81
C CYS A 149 16.85 4.79 -2.47
N ILE A 150 16.32 5.81 -3.10
CA ILE A 150 17.14 6.86 -3.73
C ILE A 150 17.72 7.83 -2.70
#